data_997f360e0c8c2b0f8780064645de0bc9
#
_entry.id   997f360e0c8c2b0f8780064645de0bc9
#
_cell.length_a   1.000
_cell.length_b   1.000
_cell.length_c   1.000
_cell.angle_alpha   90.00
_cell.angle_beta   90.00
_cell.angle_gamma   90.00
#
_symmetry.space_group_name_H-M   'P 1'
#
loop_
_entity.id
_entity.type
_entity.pdbx_description
1 polymer ?
#
loop_
_entity_poly.entity_id
_entity_poly.type
_entity_poly.pdbx_seq_one_letter_code
_entity_poly.pdbx_strand_id
1 'polypeptide(L)'
;MIALVGSTGYVGSAFRQLLESKGVAFKTLSGRQIANGSKKDFADALKDAGATFLVNCAGYTGKPNVDACELDKGNCLDGNAVLPGVIREVCGDLSIGWGHVSSGCIFGGERPGGGGWREDDAPNFSFRKPPCSFYSGTKALGEEVLGYKEAERGDGQWPAWEHESSPEGYVWRLRIPFNHLDNPRNYLTKVQSYATLLQATNSLSQLEDFVAACYECVEKQVPYGIYNVTNPGAVTTSQVVDLIKKTGVNGKEFQFFEDEADFMSKAAKTPRSNCVLDESKLRDAGVIMRPVEEALEWSLKNWRKA
;
A
#
# COMPACT_ATOMS: atom_id res chain seq x y z
N MET A 1 -5.84 20.00 -12.52
CA MET A 1 -5.43 20.08 -11.08
C MET A 1 -5.64 18.74 -10.41
N ILE A 2 -4.77 18.32 -9.48
CA ILE A 2 -4.91 17.06 -8.72
C ILE A 2 -5.66 17.32 -7.41
N ALA A 3 -6.70 16.52 -7.11
CA ALA A 3 -7.28 16.43 -5.77
C ALA A 3 -6.52 15.37 -4.97
N LEU A 4 -5.94 15.74 -3.81
CA LEU A 4 -5.15 14.83 -2.95
C LEU A 4 -5.90 14.57 -1.65
N VAL A 5 -6.33 13.33 -1.44
CA VAL A 5 -7.01 12.87 -0.24
C VAL A 5 -6.01 12.21 0.69
N GLY A 6 -6.05 12.56 1.99
CA GLY A 6 -5.14 11.99 2.99
C GLY A 6 -3.73 12.60 2.99
N SER A 7 -3.56 13.84 2.57
CA SER A 7 -2.28 14.56 2.41
C SER A 7 -1.41 14.68 3.67
N THR A 8 -1.97 14.45 4.87
CA THR A 8 -1.26 14.50 6.15
C THR A 8 -0.76 13.14 6.64
N GLY A 9 -1.15 12.04 5.96
CA GLY A 9 -0.70 10.69 6.26
C GLY A 9 0.74 10.43 5.75
N TYR A 10 1.31 9.28 6.13
CA TYR A 10 2.69 8.92 5.76
C TYR A 10 2.90 8.91 4.24
N VAL A 11 2.01 8.25 3.49
CA VAL A 11 2.07 8.23 2.02
C VAL A 11 1.63 9.57 1.42
N GLY A 12 0.55 10.16 1.92
CA GLY A 12 0.00 11.41 1.38
C GLY A 12 0.92 12.61 1.55
N SER A 13 1.73 12.66 2.62
CA SER A 13 2.73 13.71 2.81
C SER A 13 3.86 13.59 1.77
N ALA A 14 4.27 12.37 1.41
CA ALA A 14 5.25 12.16 0.34
C ALA A 14 4.68 12.54 -1.04
N PHE A 15 3.42 12.20 -1.32
CA PHE A 15 2.75 12.70 -2.54
C PHE A 15 2.70 14.22 -2.59
N ARG A 16 2.31 14.86 -1.48
CA ARG A 16 2.30 16.33 -1.40
C ARG A 16 3.66 16.93 -1.71
N GLN A 17 4.72 16.41 -1.09
CA GLN A 17 6.10 16.88 -1.33
C GLN A 17 6.52 16.68 -2.79
N LEU A 18 6.15 15.55 -3.41
CA LEU A 18 6.41 15.29 -4.83
C LEU A 18 5.70 16.34 -5.72
N LEU A 19 4.41 16.59 -5.51
CA LEU A 19 3.65 17.54 -6.29
C LEU A 19 4.18 18.96 -6.13
N GLU A 20 4.54 19.36 -4.90
CA GLU A 20 5.20 20.64 -4.59
C GLU A 20 6.53 20.77 -5.35
N SER A 21 7.38 19.73 -5.31
CA SER A 21 8.68 19.74 -5.97
C SER A 21 8.62 19.82 -7.50
N LYS A 22 7.55 19.24 -8.08
CA LYS A 22 7.27 19.28 -9.52
C LYS A 22 6.48 20.53 -9.96
N GLY A 23 6.08 21.40 -9.04
CA GLY A 23 5.24 22.56 -9.36
C GLY A 23 3.83 22.20 -9.86
N VAL A 24 3.35 21.01 -9.52
CA VAL A 24 2.01 20.54 -9.93
C VAL A 24 0.95 21.11 -8.99
N ALA A 25 -0.05 21.78 -9.54
CA ALA A 25 -1.15 22.34 -8.77
C ALA A 25 -2.03 21.23 -8.18
N PHE A 26 -2.29 21.28 -6.87
CA PHE A 26 -3.16 20.34 -6.17
C PHE A 26 -4.02 21.00 -5.10
N LYS A 27 -5.14 20.37 -4.76
CA LYS A 27 -6.03 20.71 -3.66
C LYS A 27 -6.12 19.54 -2.69
N THR A 28 -5.96 19.79 -1.39
CA THR A 28 -6.11 18.73 -0.37
C THR A 28 -7.56 18.59 0.07
N LEU A 29 -8.03 17.34 0.19
CA LEU A 29 -9.37 17.00 0.66
C LEU A 29 -9.31 16.04 1.85
N SER A 30 -10.28 16.12 2.74
CA SER A 30 -10.36 15.25 3.92
C SER A 30 -11.08 13.94 3.61
N GLY A 31 -10.38 12.79 3.73
CA GLY A 31 -11.00 11.48 3.54
C GLY A 31 -12.15 11.20 4.52
N ARG A 32 -12.06 11.68 5.77
CA ARG A 32 -13.14 11.52 6.76
C ARG A 32 -14.40 12.32 6.36
N GLN A 33 -14.24 13.53 5.86
CA GLN A 33 -15.37 14.32 5.37
C GLN A 33 -16.01 13.68 4.15
N ILE A 34 -15.24 13.06 3.27
CA ILE A 34 -15.77 12.34 2.10
C ILE A 34 -16.53 11.07 2.56
N ALA A 35 -15.94 10.24 3.40
CA ALA A 35 -16.56 8.99 3.86
C ALA A 35 -17.87 9.20 4.64
N ASN A 36 -17.95 10.28 5.43
CA ASN A 36 -19.09 10.57 6.31
C ASN A 36 -20.00 11.70 5.79
N GLY A 37 -19.64 12.35 4.68
CA GLY A 37 -20.39 13.44 4.09
C GLY A 37 -21.35 13.00 2.98
N SER A 38 -21.98 13.97 2.32
CA SER A 38 -22.78 13.67 1.14
C SER A 38 -21.91 13.57 -0.11
N LYS A 39 -22.28 12.65 -1.02
CA LYS A 39 -21.63 12.56 -2.34
C LYS A 39 -21.71 13.88 -3.12
N LYS A 40 -22.81 14.63 -2.92
CA LYS A 40 -23.01 15.95 -3.55
C LYS A 40 -21.95 16.94 -3.09
N ASP A 41 -21.72 17.07 -1.78
CA ASP A 41 -20.71 18.01 -1.24
C ASP A 41 -19.30 17.65 -1.73
N PHE A 42 -19.02 16.36 -1.84
CA PHE A 42 -17.75 15.88 -2.40
C PHE A 42 -17.62 16.21 -3.89
N ALA A 43 -18.67 15.98 -4.68
CA ALA A 43 -18.69 16.34 -6.10
C ALA A 43 -18.50 17.85 -6.31
N ASP A 44 -19.19 18.67 -5.50
CA ASP A 44 -19.07 20.13 -5.56
C ASP A 44 -17.63 20.56 -5.18
N ALA A 45 -17.02 19.96 -4.16
CA ALA A 45 -15.62 20.24 -3.79
C ALA A 45 -14.62 19.91 -4.90
N LEU A 46 -14.84 18.83 -5.67
CA LEU A 46 -14.00 18.48 -6.83
C LEU A 46 -14.18 19.46 -7.98
N LYS A 47 -15.40 19.89 -8.28
CA LYS A 47 -15.69 20.90 -9.29
C LYS A 47 -15.08 22.24 -8.93
N ASP A 48 -15.30 22.71 -7.70
CA ASP A 48 -14.74 23.99 -7.20
C ASP A 48 -13.21 23.99 -7.21
N ALA A 49 -12.59 22.83 -6.99
CA ALA A 49 -11.15 22.65 -7.13
C ALA A 49 -10.69 22.63 -8.60
N GLY A 50 -11.56 22.48 -9.58
CA GLY A 50 -11.17 22.21 -10.97
C GLY A 50 -10.34 20.92 -11.10
N ALA A 51 -10.70 19.89 -10.32
CA ALA A 51 -9.94 18.64 -10.29
C ALA A 51 -10.13 17.86 -11.61
N THR A 52 -9.01 17.41 -12.18
CA THR A 52 -9.00 16.55 -13.38
C THR A 52 -8.50 15.13 -13.07
N PHE A 53 -7.93 14.94 -11.90
CA PHE A 53 -7.51 13.66 -11.37
C PHE A 53 -7.54 13.66 -9.84
N LEU A 54 -7.88 12.53 -9.23
CA LEU A 54 -7.88 12.38 -7.76
C LEU A 54 -6.86 11.32 -7.32
N VAL A 55 -6.06 11.63 -6.31
CA VAL A 55 -5.17 10.67 -5.63
C VAL A 55 -5.67 10.42 -4.21
N ASN A 56 -6.04 9.18 -3.90
CA ASN A 56 -6.46 8.76 -2.58
C ASN A 56 -5.35 8.03 -1.82
N CYS A 57 -4.70 8.73 -0.91
CA CYS A 57 -3.73 8.19 0.06
C CYS A 57 -4.36 7.97 1.45
N ALA A 58 -5.64 8.28 1.63
CA ALA A 58 -6.31 8.04 2.90
C ALA A 58 -6.63 6.55 3.08
N GLY A 59 -6.56 6.12 4.32
CA GLY A 59 -6.88 4.77 4.76
C GLY A 59 -6.66 4.68 6.27
N TYR A 60 -7.14 3.61 6.88
CA TYR A 60 -7.00 3.36 8.32
C TYR A 60 -6.10 2.15 8.56
N THR A 61 -5.03 2.33 9.32
CA THR A 61 -4.04 1.27 9.61
C THR A 61 -3.89 1.00 11.11
N GLY A 62 -4.77 1.58 11.95
CA GLY A 62 -4.65 1.53 13.40
C GLY A 62 -3.43 2.28 13.95
N LYS A 63 -3.37 2.39 15.28
CA LYS A 63 -2.21 2.91 16.03
C LYS A 63 -2.02 2.07 17.29
N PRO A 64 -0.83 1.56 17.61
CA PRO A 64 0.46 1.79 16.94
C PRO A 64 0.64 0.98 15.64
N ASN A 65 -0.14 -0.09 15.44
CA ASN A 65 -0.08 -0.99 14.29
C ASN A 65 -1.47 -1.55 13.94
N VAL A 66 -1.51 -2.52 13.02
CA VAL A 66 -2.76 -3.10 12.49
C VAL A 66 -3.59 -3.87 13.52
N ASP A 67 -3.03 -4.28 14.67
CA ASP A 67 -3.80 -4.93 15.73
C ASP A 67 -4.92 -4.01 16.28
N ALA A 68 -4.73 -2.69 16.23
CA ALA A 68 -5.75 -1.75 16.62
C ALA A 68 -6.98 -1.74 15.70
N CYS A 69 -6.86 -2.25 14.48
CA CYS A 69 -8.01 -2.40 13.57
C CYS A 69 -9.02 -3.45 14.06
N GLU A 70 -8.58 -4.41 14.86
CA GLU A 70 -9.48 -5.40 15.49
C GLU A 70 -10.41 -4.75 16.52
N LEU A 71 -10.00 -3.63 17.11
CA LEU A 71 -10.71 -2.89 18.13
C LEU A 71 -11.49 -1.68 17.58
N ASP A 72 -11.18 -1.25 16.37
CA ASP A 72 -11.78 -0.06 15.73
C ASP A 72 -12.23 -0.38 14.30
N LYS A 73 -13.12 -1.35 14.20
CA LYS A 73 -13.61 -1.93 12.95
C LYS A 73 -14.35 -0.92 12.09
N GLY A 74 -15.15 -0.03 12.69
CA GLY A 74 -15.90 1.00 11.98
C GLY A 74 -14.97 1.91 11.18
N ASN A 75 -14.04 2.59 11.84
CA ASN A 75 -13.09 3.48 11.16
C ASN A 75 -12.21 2.73 10.14
N CYS A 76 -11.93 1.44 10.38
CA CYS A 76 -11.17 0.63 9.44
C CYS A 76 -11.97 0.35 8.17
N LEU A 77 -13.26 0.02 8.27
CA LEU A 77 -14.17 -0.14 7.12
C LEU A 77 -14.37 1.18 6.37
N ASP A 78 -14.65 2.26 7.11
CA ASP A 78 -14.87 3.58 6.50
C ASP A 78 -13.67 4.04 5.67
N GLY A 79 -12.46 3.94 6.23
CA GLY A 79 -11.26 4.39 5.56
C GLY A 79 -10.78 3.49 4.43
N ASN A 80 -10.99 2.18 4.52
CA ASN A 80 -10.39 1.20 3.62
C ASN A 80 -11.35 0.64 2.57
N ALA A 81 -12.67 0.71 2.79
CA ALA A 81 -13.68 0.20 1.87
C ALA A 81 -14.73 1.26 1.47
N VAL A 82 -15.35 1.95 2.44
CA VAL A 82 -16.38 2.95 2.12
C VAL A 82 -15.81 4.12 1.32
N LEU A 83 -14.72 4.72 1.80
CA LEU A 83 -14.09 5.86 1.15
C LEU A 83 -13.67 5.58 -0.31
N PRO A 84 -12.97 4.46 -0.64
CA PRO A 84 -12.67 4.13 -2.04
C PRO A 84 -13.92 4.00 -2.91
N GLY A 85 -14.99 3.36 -2.39
CA GLY A 85 -16.26 3.21 -3.12
C GLY A 85 -16.91 4.55 -3.44
N VAL A 86 -16.98 5.47 -2.47
CA VAL A 86 -17.51 6.84 -2.68
C VAL A 86 -16.67 7.59 -3.72
N ILE A 87 -15.34 7.45 -3.68
CA ILE A 87 -14.45 8.09 -4.66
C ILE A 87 -14.72 7.55 -6.05
N ARG A 88 -14.80 6.22 -6.24
CA ARG A 88 -15.10 5.59 -7.53
C ARG A 88 -16.39 6.15 -8.12
N GLU A 89 -17.48 6.15 -7.35
CA GLU A 89 -18.78 6.62 -7.82
C GLU A 89 -18.74 8.09 -8.23
N VAL A 90 -18.29 8.98 -7.35
CA VAL A 90 -18.30 10.43 -7.61
C VAL A 90 -17.34 10.80 -8.74
N CYS A 91 -16.17 10.18 -8.81
CA CYS A 91 -15.23 10.43 -9.91
C CYS A 91 -15.77 9.90 -11.24
N GLY A 92 -16.45 8.74 -11.24
CA GLY A 92 -17.14 8.19 -12.40
C GLY A 92 -18.23 9.13 -12.92
N ASP A 93 -19.12 9.62 -12.04
CA ASP A 93 -20.17 10.59 -12.39
C ASP A 93 -19.60 11.89 -12.98
N LEU A 94 -18.41 12.30 -12.57
CA LEU A 94 -17.73 13.51 -13.03
C LEU A 94 -16.75 13.25 -14.19
N SER A 95 -16.57 12.01 -14.60
CA SER A 95 -15.55 11.61 -15.59
C SER A 95 -14.12 12.06 -15.19
N ILE A 96 -13.81 12.01 -13.90
CA ILE A 96 -12.48 12.32 -13.35
C ILE A 96 -11.71 11.02 -13.10
N GLY A 97 -10.51 10.88 -13.65
CA GLY A 97 -9.63 9.76 -13.35
C GLY A 97 -9.19 9.77 -11.88
N TRP A 98 -8.96 8.59 -11.31
CA TRP A 98 -8.53 8.47 -9.92
C TRP A 98 -7.45 7.39 -9.73
N GLY A 99 -6.70 7.53 -8.63
CA GLY A 99 -5.75 6.52 -8.16
C GLY A 99 -5.90 6.29 -6.66
N HIS A 100 -5.99 5.03 -6.24
CA HIS A 100 -6.15 4.61 -4.85
C HIS A 100 -4.94 3.83 -4.36
N VAL A 101 -4.39 4.23 -3.22
CA VAL A 101 -3.32 3.49 -2.54
C VAL A 101 -3.93 2.31 -1.78
N SER A 102 -3.83 1.13 -2.38
CA SER A 102 -4.17 -0.17 -1.77
C SER A 102 -2.96 -0.77 -1.07
N SER A 103 -2.99 -2.04 -0.74
CA SER A 103 -1.91 -2.71 -0.03
C SER A 103 -1.77 -4.17 -0.44
N GLY A 104 -0.53 -4.64 -0.63
CA GLY A 104 -0.23 -6.06 -0.80
C GLY A 104 -0.46 -6.92 0.45
N CYS A 105 -0.93 -6.34 1.57
CA CYS A 105 -1.29 -7.10 2.76
C CYS A 105 -2.50 -8.04 2.59
N ILE A 106 -3.12 -8.03 1.42
CA ILE A 106 -4.20 -8.96 1.02
C ILE A 106 -3.66 -10.32 0.57
N PHE A 107 -2.35 -10.47 0.54
CA PHE A 107 -1.66 -11.72 0.27
C PHE A 107 -0.83 -12.19 1.47
N GLY A 108 -0.68 -13.51 1.59
CA GLY A 108 0.21 -14.17 2.56
C GLY A 108 0.87 -15.39 1.93
N GLY A 109 2.08 -15.71 2.41
CA GLY A 109 2.83 -16.86 1.94
C GLY A 109 3.31 -16.74 0.48
N GLU A 110 3.68 -17.88 -0.06
CA GLU A 110 4.17 -18.01 -1.43
C GLU A 110 3.01 -18.21 -2.41
N ARG A 111 3.16 -17.67 -3.61
CA ARG A 111 2.24 -17.91 -4.71
C ARG A 111 2.33 -19.37 -5.18
N PRO A 112 1.24 -20.08 -5.42
CA PRO A 112 1.27 -21.40 -6.05
C PRO A 112 2.02 -21.34 -7.39
N GLY A 113 3.01 -22.22 -7.55
CA GLY A 113 3.88 -22.23 -8.73
C GLY A 113 5.12 -21.31 -8.62
N GLY A 114 5.31 -20.65 -7.47
CA GLY A 114 6.46 -19.80 -7.20
C GLY A 114 6.33 -18.36 -7.73
N GLY A 115 7.34 -17.55 -7.45
CA GLY A 115 7.37 -16.12 -7.80
C GLY A 115 6.53 -15.26 -6.86
N GLY A 116 6.35 -13.97 -7.23
CA GLY A 116 5.52 -13.02 -6.51
C GLY A 116 4.04 -13.13 -6.89
N TRP A 117 3.16 -12.67 -6.00
CA TRP A 117 1.74 -12.50 -6.26
C TRP A 117 1.53 -11.41 -7.31
N ARG A 118 0.74 -11.70 -8.33
CA ARG A 118 0.47 -10.80 -9.45
C ARG A 118 -0.77 -9.96 -9.20
N GLU A 119 -0.94 -8.94 -10.00
CA GLU A 119 -2.09 -8.05 -9.93
C GLU A 119 -3.42 -8.75 -10.21
N ASP A 120 -3.38 -9.77 -11.06
CA ASP A 120 -4.51 -10.58 -11.49
C ASP A 120 -4.71 -11.86 -10.65
N ASP A 121 -3.97 -12.06 -9.56
CA ASP A 121 -4.22 -13.14 -8.61
C ASP A 121 -5.24 -12.70 -7.56
N ALA A 122 -6.24 -13.55 -7.28
CA ALA A 122 -7.21 -13.31 -6.22
C ALA A 122 -6.55 -13.31 -4.83
N PRO A 123 -6.91 -12.37 -3.93
CA PRO A 123 -6.37 -12.31 -2.58
C PRO A 123 -6.56 -13.63 -1.80
N ASN A 124 -5.50 -14.09 -1.12
CA ASN A 124 -5.53 -15.27 -0.25
C ASN A 124 -5.50 -14.94 1.25
N PHE A 125 -5.46 -13.66 1.59
CA PHE A 125 -5.41 -13.18 2.97
C PHE A 125 -6.47 -12.09 3.18
N SER A 126 -7.74 -12.49 3.15
CA SER A 126 -8.93 -11.63 3.11
C SER A 126 -10.09 -12.22 3.90
N PHE A 127 -11.18 -11.47 4.06
CA PHE A 127 -12.40 -12.00 4.69
C PHE A 127 -13.00 -13.21 3.95
N ARG A 128 -12.77 -13.31 2.65
CA ARG A 128 -13.23 -14.48 1.86
C ARG A 128 -12.32 -15.70 2.03
N LYS A 129 -11.06 -15.49 2.41
CA LYS A 129 -10.05 -16.54 2.60
C LYS A 129 -9.33 -16.34 3.94
N PRO A 130 -10.01 -16.67 5.07
CA PRO A 130 -9.38 -16.58 6.40
C PRO A 130 -8.29 -17.67 6.59
N PRO A 131 -7.35 -17.48 7.56
CA PRO A 131 -7.32 -16.37 8.50
C PRO A 131 -6.69 -15.10 7.89
N CYS A 132 -7.18 -13.92 8.33
CA CYS A 132 -6.57 -12.64 7.97
C CYS A 132 -6.74 -11.64 9.12
N SER A 133 -5.95 -10.56 9.10
CA SER A 133 -6.23 -9.41 9.96
C SER A 133 -7.46 -8.65 9.46
N PHE A 134 -8.17 -7.97 10.36
CA PHE A 134 -9.28 -7.10 9.97
C PHE A 134 -8.84 -6.03 8.97
N TYR A 135 -7.63 -5.47 9.18
CA TYR A 135 -7.01 -4.54 8.22
C TYR A 135 -6.89 -5.15 6.82
N SER A 136 -6.33 -6.35 6.70
CA SER A 136 -6.15 -7.00 5.40
C SER A 136 -7.49 -7.32 4.73
N GLY A 137 -8.46 -7.80 5.51
CA GLY A 137 -9.82 -8.04 5.03
C GLY A 137 -10.48 -6.75 4.49
N THR A 138 -10.33 -5.62 5.19
CA THR A 138 -10.89 -4.34 4.72
C THR A 138 -10.15 -3.78 3.49
N LYS A 139 -8.85 -4.05 3.33
CA LYS A 139 -8.10 -3.66 2.11
C LYS A 139 -8.52 -4.49 0.90
N ALA A 140 -8.77 -5.79 1.07
CA ALA A 140 -9.32 -6.63 0.00
C ALA A 140 -10.74 -6.19 -0.38
N LEU A 141 -11.61 -5.94 0.62
CA LEU A 141 -12.95 -5.38 0.39
C LEU A 141 -12.89 -4.01 -0.31
N GLY A 142 -11.86 -3.19 -0.01
CA GLY A 142 -11.58 -1.94 -0.71
C GLY A 142 -11.37 -2.13 -2.22
N GLU A 143 -10.67 -3.18 -2.63
CA GLU A 143 -10.53 -3.51 -4.06
C GLU A 143 -11.84 -4.06 -4.66
N GLU A 144 -12.63 -4.82 -3.88
CA GLU A 144 -13.94 -5.31 -4.33
C GLU A 144 -14.90 -4.15 -4.63
N VAL A 145 -15.00 -3.14 -3.77
CA VAL A 145 -15.86 -1.97 -4.04
C VAL A 145 -15.36 -1.10 -5.19
N LEU A 146 -14.10 -1.26 -5.58
CA LEU A 146 -13.55 -0.66 -6.80
C LEU A 146 -13.83 -1.49 -8.06
N GLY A 147 -14.62 -2.57 -7.96
CA GLY A 147 -15.10 -3.36 -9.09
C GLY A 147 -14.28 -4.63 -9.35
N TYR A 148 -13.39 -5.03 -8.46
CA TYR A 148 -12.62 -6.27 -8.62
C TYR A 148 -13.32 -7.44 -7.91
N LYS A 149 -13.26 -8.62 -8.52
CA LYS A 149 -13.87 -9.85 -8.00
C LYS A 149 -13.03 -11.08 -8.34
N GLU A 150 -13.22 -12.12 -7.54
CA GLU A 150 -12.66 -13.44 -7.83
C GLU A 150 -13.36 -14.08 -9.02
N ALA A 151 -12.58 -14.65 -9.94
CA ALA A 151 -13.05 -15.42 -11.08
C ALA A 151 -12.22 -16.70 -11.24
N GLU A 152 -12.83 -17.75 -11.76
CA GLU A 152 -12.14 -19.02 -12.01
C GLU A 152 -11.23 -18.90 -13.24
N ARG A 153 -9.98 -19.40 -13.13
CA ARG A 153 -9.06 -19.53 -14.28
C ARG A 153 -9.14 -20.89 -14.98
N GLY A 154 -9.88 -21.85 -14.42
CA GLY A 154 -9.90 -23.24 -14.88
C GLY A 154 -8.62 -24.01 -14.50
N ASP A 155 -8.62 -25.32 -14.82
CA ASP A 155 -7.47 -26.26 -14.72
C ASP A 155 -6.69 -26.26 -13.39
N GLY A 156 -7.35 -25.98 -12.27
CA GLY A 156 -6.72 -25.96 -10.94
C GLY A 156 -5.72 -24.82 -10.70
N GLN A 157 -5.71 -23.82 -11.55
CA GLN A 157 -4.92 -22.61 -11.36
C GLN A 157 -5.47 -21.76 -10.20
N TRP A 158 -4.62 -20.88 -9.65
CA TRP A 158 -5.07 -19.92 -8.63
C TRP A 158 -6.13 -18.99 -9.24
N PRO A 159 -7.24 -18.69 -8.53
CA PRO A 159 -8.31 -17.85 -9.05
C PRO A 159 -7.81 -16.48 -9.50
N ALA A 160 -8.46 -15.94 -10.53
CA ALA A 160 -8.17 -14.61 -11.04
C ALA A 160 -8.79 -13.51 -10.15
N TRP A 161 -8.23 -12.33 -10.24
CA TRP A 161 -8.77 -11.10 -9.68
C TRP A 161 -9.06 -10.14 -10.83
N GLU A 162 -10.31 -10.09 -11.25
CA GLU A 162 -10.73 -9.43 -12.47
C GLU A 162 -11.64 -8.24 -12.17
N HIS A 163 -11.56 -7.21 -12.99
CA HIS A 163 -12.51 -6.10 -12.93
C HIS A 163 -13.83 -6.50 -13.62
N GLU A 164 -14.96 -6.16 -13.01
CA GLU A 164 -16.31 -6.49 -13.52
C GLU A 164 -16.65 -5.86 -14.89
N SER A 165 -15.92 -4.79 -15.24
CA SER A 165 -16.02 -4.06 -16.51
C SER A 165 -14.61 -3.61 -16.93
N SER A 166 -14.44 -2.38 -17.38
CA SER A 166 -13.13 -1.76 -17.60
C SER A 166 -12.74 -0.90 -16.41
N PRO A 167 -11.49 -1.00 -15.88
CA PRO A 167 -11.03 -0.12 -14.81
C PRO A 167 -11.09 1.35 -15.21
N GLU A 168 -11.55 2.20 -14.31
CA GLU A 168 -11.70 3.66 -14.51
C GLU A 168 -10.65 4.46 -13.73
N GLY A 169 -9.73 3.76 -13.05
CA GLY A 169 -8.68 4.35 -12.24
C GLY A 169 -7.58 3.35 -11.89
N TYR A 170 -6.59 3.85 -11.16
CA TYR A 170 -5.48 3.04 -10.69
C TYR A 170 -5.72 2.51 -9.28
N VAL A 171 -5.31 1.26 -9.03
CA VAL A 171 -5.16 0.70 -7.69
C VAL A 171 -3.68 0.38 -7.48
N TRP A 172 -3.00 1.17 -6.67
CA TRP A 172 -1.58 1.01 -6.39
C TRP A 172 -1.36 0.24 -5.09
N ARG A 173 -0.95 -1.01 -5.18
CA ARG A 173 -0.65 -1.85 -4.01
C ARG A 173 0.72 -1.50 -3.45
N LEU A 174 0.71 -0.88 -2.29
CA LEU A 174 1.90 -0.57 -1.48
C LEU A 174 2.28 -1.79 -0.63
N ARG A 175 3.57 -2.02 -0.40
CA ARG A 175 4.02 -3.06 0.54
C ARG A 175 5.07 -2.54 1.50
N ILE A 176 4.80 -2.64 2.81
CA ILE A 176 5.73 -2.33 3.91
C ILE A 176 6.59 -1.08 3.60
N PRO A 177 6.00 0.14 3.66
CA PRO A 177 6.69 1.34 3.22
C PRO A 177 7.86 1.72 4.14
N PHE A 178 8.94 2.19 3.52
CA PHE A 178 10.12 2.69 4.21
C PHE A 178 10.70 3.91 3.50
N ASN A 179 11.49 4.69 4.20
CA ASN A 179 12.33 5.76 3.64
C ASN A 179 13.50 6.10 4.57
N HIS A 180 14.20 7.18 4.28
CA HIS A 180 15.38 7.65 5.02
C HIS A 180 15.06 8.49 6.26
N LEU A 181 13.78 8.74 6.58
CA LEU A 181 13.38 9.58 7.72
C LEU A 181 12.89 8.71 8.88
N ASP A 182 13.35 9.00 10.08
CA ASP A 182 12.83 8.37 11.29
C ASP A 182 11.36 8.77 11.48
N ASN A 183 10.46 7.76 11.44
CA ASN A 183 9.03 7.97 11.55
C ASN A 183 8.36 6.70 12.11
N PRO A 184 7.42 6.77 13.04
CA PRO A 184 6.72 5.59 13.59
C PRO A 184 6.03 4.71 12.54
N ARG A 185 5.76 5.22 11.35
CA ARG A 185 5.17 4.46 10.23
C ARG A 185 6.22 3.82 9.32
N ASN A 186 7.48 4.26 9.41
CA ASN A 186 8.58 3.74 8.61
C ASN A 186 8.99 2.35 9.09
N TYR A 187 9.08 1.38 8.15
CA TYR A 187 9.54 0.03 8.43
C TYR A 187 10.93 -0.02 9.05
N LEU A 188 11.87 0.79 8.55
CA LEU A 188 13.24 0.83 9.08
C LEU A 188 13.29 1.34 10.52
N THR A 189 12.45 2.33 10.89
CA THR A 189 12.29 2.76 12.29
C THR A 189 11.81 1.62 13.17
N LYS A 190 10.80 0.86 12.71
CA LYS A 190 10.23 -0.26 13.47
C LYS A 190 11.25 -1.38 13.67
N VAL A 191 11.96 -1.79 12.62
CA VAL A 191 13.02 -2.80 12.74
C VAL A 191 14.08 -2.40 13.77
N GLN A 192 14.49 -1.14 13.75
CA GLN A 192 15.48 -0.63 14.71
C GLN A 192 14.96 -0.53 16.15
N SER A 193 13.64 -0.34 16.34
CA SER A 193 13.03 -0.14 17.66
C SER A 193 12.60 -1.43 18.36
N TYR A 194 12.19 -2.45 17.62
CA TYR A 194 11.64 -3.69 18.20
C TYR A 194 12.71 -4.52 18.92
N ALA A 195 12.35 -5.08 20.07
CA ALA A 195 13.25 -5.93 20.86
C ALA A 195 13.56 -7.24 20.12
N THR A 196 12.56 -7.86 19.52
CA THR A 196 12.64 -9.13 18.81
C THR A 196 11.92 -9.00 17.47
N LEU A 197 12.45 -9.56 16.42
CA LEU A 197 11.97 -9.46 15.04
C LEU A 197 11.42 -10.80 14.55
N LEU A 198 10.41 -10.76 13.69
CA LEU A 198 9.97 -11.94 12.95
C LEU A 198 10.84 -12.09 11.70
N GLN A 199 11.39 -13.27 11.47
CA GLN A 199 12.05 -13.61 10.21
C GLN A 199 10.99 -13.86 9.14
N ALA A 200 10.96 -13.02 8.12
CA ALA A 200 10.02 -13.13 7.03
C ALA A 200 10.60 -12.52 5.75
N THR A 201 10.16 -13.04 4.60
CA THR A 201 10.52 -12.50 3.28
C THR A 201 9.39 -11.64 2.77
N ASN A 202 9.70 -10.43 2.31
CA ASN A 202 8.69 -9.49 1.83
C ASN A 202 9.21 -8.65 0.65
N SER A 203 8.31 -8.25 -0.25
CA SER A 203 8.51 -7.06 -1.06
C SER A 203 8.39 -5.80 -0.20
N LEU A 204 9.09 -4.75 -0.56
CA LEU A 204 9.06 -3.45 0.13
C LEU A 204 8.83 -2.32 -0.88
N SER A 205 8.23 -1.22 -0.41
CA SER A 205 8.09 0.01 -1.21
C SER A 205 8.85 1.15 -0.54
N GLN A 206 9.91 1.62 -1.18
CA GLN A 206 10.55 2.86 -0.77
C GLN A 206 9.60 4.03 -1.09
N LEU A 207 9.33 4.88 -0.11
CA LEU A 207 8.20 5.79 -0.13
C LEU A 207 8.24 6.83 -1.25
N GLU A 208 9.40 7.42 -1.48
CA GLU A 208 9.60 8.41 -2.54
C GLU A 208 9.55 7.76 -3.93
N ASP A 209 10.12 6.55 -4.09
CA ASP A 209 10.02 5.77 -5.34
C ASP A 209 8.56 5.38 -5.61
N PHE A 210 7.83 4.97 -4.57
CA PHE A 210 6.41 4.60 -4.68
C PHE A 210 5.57 5.76 -5.20
N VAL A 211 5.68 6.95 -4.57
CA VAL A 211 4.84 8.08 -4.99
C VAL A 211 5.26 8.61 -6.37
N ALA A 212 6.55 8.54 -6.71
CA ALA A 212 7.05 8.89 -8.03
C ALA A 212 6.49 7.93 -9.10
N ALA A 213 6.52 6.62 -8.86
CA ALA A 213 5.98 5.61 -9.78
C ALA A 213 4.45 5.77 -9.96
N CYS A 214 3.70 5.99 -8.88
CA CYS A 214 2.26 6.26 -8.97
C CYS A 214 1.97 7.52 -9.80
N TYR A 215 2.73 8.59 -9.60
CA TYR A 215 2.59 9.82 -10.38
C TYR A 215 2.98 9.61 -11.84
N GLU A 216 4.04 8.84 -12.10
CA GLU A 216 4.48 8.49 -13.46
C GLU A 216 3.42 7.67 -14.22
N CYS A 217 2.67 6.78 -13.54
CA CYS A 217 1.51 6.12 -14.14
C CYS A 217 0.50 7.15 -14.70
N VAL A 218 0.25 8.22 -13.96
CA VAL A 218 -0.67 9.30 -14.38
C VAL A 218 -0.07 10.13 -15.51
N GLU A 219 1.20 10.53 -15.41
CA GLU A 219 1.88 11.32 -16.45
C GLU A 219 1.95 10.59 -17.80
N LYS A 220 2.30 9.30 -17.76
CA LYS A 220 2.42 8.44 -18.95
C LYS A 220 1.08 7.90 -19.44
N GLN A 221 0.00 8.12 -18.69
CA GLN A 221 -1.32 7.57 -19.01
C GLN A 221 -1.28 6.06 -19.26
N VAL A 222 -0.53 5.32 -18.42
CA VAL A 222 -0.52 3.85 -18.53
C VAL A 222 -1.94 3.31 -18.36
N PRO A 223 -2.30 2.13 -18.89
CA PRO A 223 -3.64 1.58 -18.75
C PRO A 223 -4.13 1.56 -17.30
N TYR A 224 -5.36 1.94 -17.04
CA TYR A 224 -5.97 1.82 -15.71
C TYR A 224 -5.98 0.38 -15.22
N GLY A 225 -5.97 0.19 -13.91
CA GLY A 225 -5.99 -1.13 -13.28
C GLY A 225 -5.14 -1.21 -12.02
N ILE A 226 -4.96 -2.44 -11.53
CA ILE A 226 -4.10 -2.70 -10.38
C ILE A 226 -2.63 -2.75 -10.82
N TYR A 227 -1.76 -2.19 -9.98
CA TYR A 227 -0.30 -2.28 -10.08
C TYR A 227 0.31 -2.59 -8.72
N ASN A 228 1.19 -3.58 -8.66
CA ASN A 228 2.04 -3.83 -7.51
C ASN A 228 3.21 -2.82 -7.56
N VAL A 229 3.13 -1.77 -6.75
CA VAL A 229 4.13 -0.70 -6.75
C VAL A 229 5.14 -0.95 -5.64
N THR A 230 6.04 -1.90 -5.89
CA THR A 230 7.12 -2.29 -4.98
C THR A 230 8.46 -2.16 -5.68
N ASN A 231 9.52 -1.91 -4.91
CA ASN A 231 10.87 -1.98 -5.45
C ASN A 231 11.18 -3.41 -5.90
N PRO A 232 11.74 -3.63 -7.11
CA PRO A 232 12.05 -4.95 -7.63
C PRO A 232 12.88 -5.79 -6.67
N GLY A 233 12.49 -7.06 -6.53
CA GLY A 233 13.10 -8.02 -5.61
C GLY A 233 12.35 -8.15 -4.29
N ALA A 234 12.88 -9.02 -3.44
CA ALA A 234 12.36 -9.28 -2.10
C ALA A 234 13.52 -9.42 -1.13
N VAL A 235 13.29 -9.08 0.13
CA VAL A 235 14.32 -9.19 1.17
C VAL A 235 13.77 -9.88 2.41
N THR A 236 14.66 -10.57 3.09
CA THR A 236 14.38 -11.13 4.42
C THR A 236 14.63 -10.10 5.51
N THR A 237 14.01 -10.27 6.67
CA THR A 237 14.26 -9.38 7.82
C THR A 237 15.74 -9.38 8.21
N SER A 238 16.42 -10.54 8.14
CA SER A 238 17.86 -10.63 8.44
C SER A 238 18.71 -9.83 7.44
N GLN A 239 18.43 -9.88 6.15
CA GLN A 239 19.13 -9.05 5.16
C GLN A 239 18.99 -7.54 5.46
N VAL A 240 17.80 -7.11 5.89
CA VAL A 240 17.60 -5.70 6.31
C VAL A 240 18.41 -5.36 7.54
N VAL A 241 18.49 -6.26 8.53
CA VAL A 241 19.33 -6.11 9.73
C VAL A 241 20.82 -6.01 9.35
N ASP A 242 21.29 -6.86 8.43
CA ASP A 242 22.67 -6.84 7.97
C ASP A 242 23.01 -5.49 7.27
N LEU A 243 22.09 -4.94 6.49
CA LEU A 243 22.26 -3.61 5.90
C LEU A 243 22.29 -2.51 6.96
N ILE A 244 21.44 -2.57 8.00
CA ILE A 244 21.46 -1.61 9.12
C ILE A 244 22.81 -1.64 9.84
N LYS A 245 23.33 -2.83 10.14
CA LYS A 245 24.65 -3.01 10.76
C LYS A 245 25.78 -2.50 9.85
N LYS A 246 25.76 -2.89 8.57
CA LYS A 246 26.77 -2.48 7.57
C LYS A 246 26.84 -0.95 7.39
N THR A 247 25.71 -0.27 7.44
CA THR A 247 25.66 1.20 7.28
C THR A 247 25.96 1.96 8.57
N GLY A 248 26.06 1.28 9.72
CA GLY A 248 26.35 1.88 11.00
C GLY A 248 25.23 2.75 11.58
N VAL A 249 24.03 2.69 11.03
CA VAL A 249 22.86 3.49 11.49
C VAL A 249 22.44 3.08 12.91
N ASN A 250 22.55 1.79 13.22
CA ASN A 250 22.25 1.27 14.54
C ASN A 250 23.20 0.08 14.88
N GLY A 251 23.88 0.18 16.02
CA GLY A 251 24.78 -0.87 16.52
C GLY A 251 24.12 -1.90 17.43
N LYS A 252 22.80 -1.91 17.52
CA LYS A 252 22.05 -2.82 18.37
C LYS A 252 22.23 -4.27 17.93
N GLU A 253 22.28 -5.20 18.90
CA GLU A 253 22.11 -6.61 18.64
C GLU A 253 20.62 -6.93 18.44
N PHE A 254 20.32 -7.59 17.32
CA PHE A 254 18.96 -7.95 16.95
C PHE A 254 18.68 -9.40 17.31
N GLN A 255 17.52 -9.63 17.92
CA GLN A 255 17.03 -10.97 18.25
C GLN A 255 15.85 -11.32 17.34
N PHE A 256 15.65 -12.61 17.11
CA PHE A 256 14.56 -13.11 16.29
C PHE A 256 13.69 -14.08 17.10
N PHE A 257 12.38 -14.05 16.83
CA PHE A 257 11.48 -15.12 17.28
C PHE A 257 11.89 -16.43 16.63
N GLU A 258 11.62 -17.56 17.30
CA GLU A 258 11.96 -18.88 16.79
C GLU A 258 11.22 -19.18 15.47
N ASP A 259 9.93 -18.84 15.44
CA ASP A 259 9.05 -18.99 14.28
C ASP A 259 7.85 -18.04 14.36
N GLU A 260 6.88 -18.19 13.44
CA GLU A 260 5.66 -17.39 13.42
C GLU A 260 4.73 -17.71 14.60
N ALA A 261 4.72 -18.98 15.11
CA ALA A 261 3.90 -19.36 16.26
C ALA A 261 4.42 -18.68 17.53
N ASP A 262 5.73 -18.64 17.72
CA ASP A 262 6.38 -17.92 18.80
C ASP A 262 6.08 -16.42 18.76
N PHE A 263 6.18 -15.81 17.58
CA PHE A 263 5.80 -14.41 17.36
C PHE A 263 4.33 -14.15 17.69
N MET A 264 3.41 -14.98 17.19
CA MET A 264 1.98 -14.85 17.45
C MET A 264 1.65 -14.97 18.94
N SER A 265 2.33 -15.86 19.65
CA SER A 265 2.09 -16.06 21.09
C SER A 265 2.58 -14.89 21.97
N LYS A 266 3.68 -14.20 21.54
CA LYS A 266 4.38 -13.20 22.36
C LYS A 266 4.12 -11.75 21.96
N ALA A 267 3.86 -11.47 20.68
CA ALA A 267 3.90 -10.11 20.16
C ALA A 267 2.74 -9.69 19.26
N ALA A 268 2.03 -10.59 18.61
CA ALA A 268 0.95 -10.27 17.68
C ALA A 268 -0.41 -10.74 18.21
N LYS A 269 -1.45 -9.93 17.94
CA LYS A 269 -2.84 -10.25 18.29
C LYS A 269 -3.66 -10.71 17.07
N THR A 270 -3.12 -10.53 15.87
CA THR A 270 -3.79 -10.86 14.62
C THR A 270 -2.76 -11.39 13.61
N PRO A 271 -3.14 -12.30 12.72
CA PRO A 271 -2.25 -12.84 11.70
C PRO A 271 -1.55 -11.74 10.88
N ARG A 272 -0.31 -12.01 10.48
CA ARG A 272 0.48 -11.07 9.67
C ARG A 272 0.55 -11.56 8.23
N SER A 273 0.43 -10.64 7.32
CA SER A 273 0.71 -10.84 5.91
C SER A 273 2.21 -10.75 5.68
N ASN A 274 2.83 -11.82 5.19
CA ASN A 274 4.19 -11.83 4.69
C ASN A 274 4.13 -12.40 3.27
N CYS A 275 4.54 -11.61 2.28
CA CYS A 275 4.45 -12.04 0.88
C CYS A 275 5.41 -11.27 -0.02
N VAL A 276 5.67 -11.85 -1.18
CA VAL A 276 6.36 -11.23 -2.30
C VAL A 276 5.33 -10.88 -3.37
N LEU A 277 5.43 -9.69 -3.93
CA LEU A 277 4.62 -9.21 -5.05
C LEU A 277 5.46 -9.17 -6.32
N ASP A 278 4.85 -9.52 -7.44
CA ASP A 278 5.43 -9.38 -8.78
C ASP A 278 5.10 -7.97 -9.31
N GLU A 279 6.12 -7.19 -9.61
CA GLU A 279 6.00 -5.81 -10.13
C GLU A 279 6.21 -5.73 -11.65
N SER A 280 6.28 -6.85 -12.34
CA SER A 280 6.60 -6.91 -13.77
C SER A 280 5.62 -6.09 -14.63
N LYS A 281 4.33 -6.09 -14.28
CA LYS A 281 3.31 -5.29 -14.97
C LYS A 281 3.62 -3.79 -14.94
N LEU A 282 4.10 -3.26 -13.81
CA LEU A 282 4.50 -1.86 -13.67
C LEU A 282 5.70 -1.54 -14.57
N ARG A 283 6.70 -2.40 -14.53
CA ARG A 283 7.90 -2.30 -15.38
C ARG A 283 7.56 -2.38 -16.86
N ASP A 284 6.70 -3.32 -17.24
CA ASP A 284 6.29 -3.52 -18.64
C ASP A 284 5.43 -2.35 -19.17
N ALA A 285 4.75 -1.62 -18.26
CA ALA A 285 4.09 -0.35 -18.55
C ALA A 285 5.09 0.83 -18.70
N GLY A 286 6.39 0.58 -18.55
CA GLY A 286 7.46 1.58 -18.70
C GLY A 286 7.70 2.43 -17.45
N VAL A 287 7.20 2.02 -16.28
CA VAL A 287 7.45 2.68 -14.99
C VAL A 287 8.49 1.86 -14.22
N ILE A 288 9.69 2.41 -14.06
CA ILE A 288 10.84 1.69 -13.52
C ILE A 288 11.15 2.17 -12.11
N MET A 289 11.17 1.26 -11.16
CA MET A 289 11.65 1.50 -9.80
C MET A 289 13.05 0.88 -9.63
N ARG A 290 13.87 1.45 -8.75
CA ARG A 290 15.20 0.87 -8.43
C ARG A 290 15.04 -0.42 -7.62
N PRO A 291 16.02 -1.35 -7.68
CA PRO A 291 16.01 -2.58 -6.88
C PRO A 291 15.87 -2.30 -5.37
N VAL A 292 15.20 -3.21 -4.66
CA VAL A 292 14.90 -3.04 -3.21
C VAL A 292 16.16 -2.90 -2.36
N GLU A 293 17.22 -3.63 -2.68
CA GLU A 293 18.49 -3.56 -1.95
C GLU A 293 19.16 -2.20 -2.09
N GLU A 294 19.16 -1.64 -3.31
CA GLU A 294 19.69 -0.28 -3.57
C GLU A 294 18.86 0.79 -2.84
N ALA A 295 17.54 0.65 -2.84
CA ALA A 295 16.62 1.56 -2.17
C ALA A 295 16.82 1.54 -0.65
N LEU A 296 17.04 0.35 -0.06
CA LEU A 296 17.36 0.18 1.35
C LEU A 296 18.72 0.79 1.71
N GLU A 297 19.76 0.44 0.95
CA GLU A 297 21.10 0.95 1.19
C GLU A 297 21.16 2.48 1.10
N TRP A 298 20.49 3.05 0.09
CA TRP A 298 20.36 4.52 -0.05
C TRP A 298 19.64 5.13 1.15
N SER A 299 18.50 4.55 1.57
CA SER A 299 17.72 5.08 2.69
C SER A 299 18.50 5.02 4.01
N LEU A 300 19.25 3.95 4.24
CA LEU A 300 20.07 3.83 5.44
C LEU A 300 21.29 4.77 5.41
N LYS A 301 21.98 4.94 4.28
CA LYS A 301 23.11 5.89 4.16
C LYS A 301 22.67 7.34 4.34
N ASN A 302 21.42 7.67 4.01
CA ASN A 302 20.85 9.01 4.15
C ASN A 302 19.94 9.13 5.38
N TRP A 303 20.03 8.19 6.32
CA TRP A 303 19.16 8.15 7.50
C TRP A 303 19.22 9.44 8.32
N ARG A 304 18.05 9.98 8.65
CA ARG A 304 17.89 11.17 9.49
C ARG A 304 16.97 10.85 10.66
N LYS A 305 17.47 11.07 11.87
CA LYS A 305 16.63 11.06 13.07
C LYS A 305 15.68 12.26 13.04
N ALA A 306 14.43 12.00 13.52
CA ALA A 306 13.42 13.05 13.66
C ALA A 306 13.80 14.06 14.74
#